data_17cdc84a6520293bde98f04b6a680442
#
_entry.id   17cdc84a6520293bde98f04b6a680442
#
_cell.length_a   1.000
_cell.length_b   1.000
_cell.length_c   1.000
_cell.angle_alpha   90.00
_cell.angle_beta   90.00
_cell.angle_gamma   90.00
#
_symmetry.space_group_name_H-M   'P 1'
#
loop_
_entity.id
_entity.type
_entity.pdbx_description
1 polymer ?
#
loop_
_entity_poly.entity_id
_entity_poly.type
_entity_poly.pdbx_seq_one_letter_code
_entity_poly.pdbx_strand_id
1 'polypeptide(L)'
;MTQGGGLAATWLIEEAGSGMQSKLSQEARQLKASMRGHLKKSRAIAMLGFELEAASQGRASLRLDVEPRHKQLNNAVHGGILAALADTAGAIAAYTTVPAGVALATIELKINYLEAVAGGRIRAEAKVLRTGRNFVVTECEIFDRKGMLAAKALLTFGAAGGYSLQK
;
A
#
# COMPACT_ATOMS: atom_id res chain seq x y z
N MET A 1 -4.06 -28.93 3.37
CA MET A 1 -2.62 -28.68 3.59
C MET A 1 -2.29 -27.34 2.98
N THR A 2 -1.87 -26.45 3.82
CA THR A 2 -1.70 -25.01 3.64
C THR A 2 -0.37 -24.70 2.96
N GLN A 3 -0.38 -24.02 1.83
CA GLN A 3 0.76 -23.21 1.43
C GLN A 3 0.23 -21.99 0.64
N GLY A 4 -0.07 -20.92 1.34
CA GLY A 4 -0.50 -19.63 0.80
C GLY A 4 0.20 -18.46 1.48
N GLY A 5 1.48 -18.58 1.80
CA GLY A 5 2.23 -17.59 2.56
C GLY A 5 3.47 -17.00 1.89
N GLY A 6 3.66 -17.13 0.58
CA GLY A 6 4.95 -16.91 -0.05
C GLY A 6 5.10 -15.77 -1.08
N LEU A 7 4.06 -15.12 -1.54
CA LEU A 7 4.18 -14.21 -2.70
C LEU A 7 4.38 -12.72 -2.37
N ALA A 8 4.07 -12.27 -1.16
CA ALA A 8 4.17 -10.85 -0.80
C ALA A 8 5.60 -10.31 -0.61
N ALA A 9 6.61 -11.17 -0.60
CA ALA A 9 7.99 -10.77 -0.33
C ALA A 9 8.98 -11.11 -1.46
N THR A 10 8.54 -11.74 -2.54
CA THR A 10 9.44 -12.25 -3.61
C THR A 10 10.18 -11.13 -4.35
N TRP A 11 9.59 -9.96 -4.51
CA TRP A 11 10.24 -8.83 -5.17
C TRP A 11 11.36 -8.15 -4.34
N LEU A 12 11.54 -8.54 -3.07
CA LEU A 12 12.63 -8.04 -2.19
C LEU A 12 13.95 -8.80 -2.36
N ILE A 13 14.00 -9.91 -3.08
CA ILE A 13 15.09 -10.88 -2.95
C ILE A 13 15.85 -11.12 -4.26
N GLU A 14 15.36 -10.70 -5.42
CA GLU A 14 15.80 -11.27 -6.72
C GLU A 14 17.12 -10.76 -7.30
N GLU A 15 17.80 -9.71 -6.79
CA GLU A 15 18.97 -9.13 -7.51
C GLU A 15 20.24 -8.81 -6.70
N ALA A 16 20.46 -9.30 -5.49
CA ALA A 16 21.62 -8.89 -4.70
C ALA A 16 22.41 -10.05 -4.06
N GLY A 17 23.74 -9.95 -4.06
CA GLY A 17 24.64 -10.88 -3.34
C GLY A 17 24.38 -10.90 -1.82
N SER A 18 24.78 -11.99 -1.12
CA SER A 18 24.34 -12.32 0.26
C SER A 18 24.50 -11.19 1.31
N GLY A 19 25.56 -10.39 1.26
CA GLY A 19 25.77 -9.27 2.18
C GLY A 19 24.87 -8.08 1.88
N MET A 20 24.58 -7.81 0.62
CA MET A 20 23.66 -6.76 0.18
C MET A 20 22.20 -7.14 0.50
N GLN A 21 21.84 -8.43 0.35
CA GLN A 21 20.52 -8.95 0.73
C GLN A 21 20.22 -8.78 2.23
N SER A 22 21.23 -8.99 3.10
CA SER A 22 21.04 -8.81 4.54
C SER A 22 20.80 -7.32 4.90
N LYS A 23 21.54 -6.39 4.28
CA LYS A 23 21.38 -4.95 4.48
C LYS A 23 20.02 -4.46 3.98
N LEU A 24 19.62 -4.81 2.76
CA LEU A 24 18.32 -4.47 2.19
C LEU A 24 17.16 -5.02 3.03
N SER A 25 17.29 -6.24 3.55
CA SER A 25 16.29 -6.84 4.43
C SER A 25 16.17 -6.12 5.78
N GLN A 26 17.27 -5.58 6.31
CA GLN A 26 17.26 -4.81 7.54
C GLN A 26 16.64 -3.42 7.33
N GLU A 27 17.00 -2.72 6.26
CA GLU A 27 16.40 -1.44 5.88
C GLU A 27 14.89 -1.56 5.65
N ALA A 28 14.44 -2.58 4.93
CA ALA A 28 13.02 -2.86 4.72
C ALA A 28 12.27 -3.14 6.03
N ARG A 29 12.89 -3.85 6.99
CA ARG A 29 12.29 -4.09 8.31
C ARG A 29 12.16 -2.79 9.12
N GLN A 30 13.17 -1.94 9.11
CA GLN A 30 13.15 -0.64 9.80
C GLN A 30 12.10 0.28 9.20
N LEU A 31 12.05 0.36 7.87
CA LEU A 31 11.06 1.15 7.15
C LEU A 31 9.63 0.66 7.44
N LYS A 32 9.42 -0.65 7.38
CA LYS A 32 8.14 -1.27 7.74
C LYS A 32 7.73 -0.93 9.18
N ALA A 33 8.64 -0.99 10.14
CA ALA A 33 8.37 -0.67 11.54
C ALA A 33 7.98 0.81 11.71
N SER A 34 8.68 1.72 11.04
CA SER A 34 8.36 3.15 11.02
C SER A 34 6.98 3.42 10.43
N MET A 35 6.68 2.87 9.26
CA MET A 35 5.37 3.04 8.60
C MET A 35 4.23 2.42 9.41
N ARG A 36 4.45 1.27 10.04
CA ARG A 36 3.49 0.65 10.97
C ARG A 36 3.15 1.57 12.14
N GLY A 37 4.14 2.29 12.67
CA GLY A 37 3.94 3.28 13.73
C GLY A 37 3.02 4.43 13.28
N HIS A 38 3.17 4.90 12.05
CA HIS A 38 2.30 5.93 11.47
C HIS A 38 0.86 5.43 11.25
N LEU A 39 0.70 4.22 10.70
CA LEU A 39 -0.62 3.62 10.49
C LEU A 39 -1.42 3.46 11.78
N LYS A 40 -0.76 3.01 12.85
CA LYS A 40 -1.41 2.82 14.16
C LYS A 40 -1.95 4.13 14.77
N LYS A 41 -1.43 5.27 14.37
CA LYS A 41 -1.92 6.60 14.84
C LYS A 41 -3.18 7.03 14.09
N SER A 42 -3.48 6.46 12.94
CA SER A 42 -4.68 6.78 12.17
C SER A 42 -5.88 5.98 12.68
N ARG A 43 -6.82 6.68 13.31
CA ARG A 43 -8.07 6.06 13.79
C ARG A 43 -8.89 5.45 12.65
N ALA A 44 -8.92 6.10 11.49
CA ALA A 44 -9.63 5.60 10.30
C ALA A 44 -9.04 4.26 9.83
N ILE A 45 -7.72 4.15 9.73
CA ILE A 45 -7.05 2.91 9.30
C ILE A 45 -7.26 1.79 10.32
N ALA A 46 -7.19 2.12 11.62
CA ALA A 46 -7.46 1.15 12.69
C ALA A 46 -8.92 0.64 12.63
N MET A 47 -9.89 1.54 12.40
CA MET A 47 -11.31 1.19 12.24
C MET A 47 -11.54 0.29 11.00
N LEU A 48 -10.84 0.56 9.90
CA LEU A 48 -10.93 -0.24 8.68
C LEU A 48 -10.15 -1.56 8.74
N GLY A 49 -9.25 -1.74 9.71
CA GLY A 49 -8.51 -2.97 9.89
C GLY A 49 -7.41 -3.21 8.84
N PHE A 50 -6.87 -2.15 8.24
CA PHE A 50 -5.77 -2.28 7.28
C PHE A 50 -4.46 -2.62 7.99
N GLU A 51 -3.74 -3.61 7.47
CA GLU A 51 -2.46 -4.03 8.01
C GLU A 51 -1.34 -3.94 6.98
N LEU A 52 -0.20 -3.37 7.41
CA LEU A 52 1.00 -3.31 6.58
C LEU A 52 1.72 -4.66 6.56
N GLU A 53 1.80 -5.29 5.40
CA GLU A 53 2.54 -6.54 5.18
C GLU A 53 4.01 -6.28 4.86
N ALA A 54 4.28 -5.38 3.91
CA ALA A 54 5.64 -5.04 3.49
C ALA A 54 5.76 -3.57 3.09
N ALA A 55 6.96 -3.01 3.26
CA ALA A 55 7.35 -1.73 2.71
C ALA A 55 8.83 -1.74 2.34
N SER A 56 9.17 -1.17 1.19
CA SER A 56 10.53 -0.89 0.74
C SER A 56 10.51 0.38 -0.10
N GLN A 57 11.68 0.82 -0.56
CA GLN A 57 11.75 2.05 -1.34
C GLN A 57 10.83 2.01 -2.56
N GLY A 58 9.87 2.93 -2.63
CA GLY A 58 8.89 3.05 -3.69
C GLY A 58 7.82 1.96 -3.71
N ARG A 59 7.71 1.09 -2.71
CA ARG A 59 6.75 0.00 -2.70
C ARG A 59 6.11 -0.21 -1.33
N ALA A 60 4.83 -0.60 -1.34
CA ALA A 60 4.12 -1.03 -0.13
C ALA A 60 3.10 -2.11 -0.46
N SER A 61 2.88 -3.03 0.49
CA SER A 61 1.81 -4.01 0.45
C SER A 61 1.01 -3.94 1.73
N LEU A 62 -0.31 -3.77 1.59
CA LEU A 62 -1.28 -3.82 2.67
C LEU A 62 -2.23 -4.99 2.47
N ARG A 63 -2.77 -5.48 3.57
CA ARG A 63 -3.84 -6.48 3.56
C ARG A 63 -5.06 -6.00 4.34
N LEU A 64 -6.19 -6.57 3.99
CA LEU A 64 -7.44 -6.47 4.74
C LEU A 64 -8.09 -7.84 4.80
N ASP A 65 -8.38 -8.33 6.00
CA ASP A 65 -9.28 -9.46 6.20
C ASP A 65 -10.72 -8.93 6.19
N VAL A 66 -11.49 -9.34 5.19
CA VAL A 66 -12.83 -8.80 4.93
C VAL A 66 -13.82 -9.26 6.00
N GLU A 67 -14.44 -8.28 6.66
CA GLU A 67 -15.50 -8.46 7.66
C GLU A 67 -16.84 -7.92 7.14
N PRO A 68 -17.98 -8.23 7.80
CA PRO A 68 -19.31 -7.72 7.39
C PRO A 68 -19.38 -6.20 7.25
N ARG A 69 -18.70 -5.44 8.13
CA ARG A 69 -18.64 -3.97 8.10
C ARG A 69 -17.99 -3.38 6.84
N HIS A 70 -17.23 -4.19 6.09
CA HIS A 70 -16.58 -3.76 4.85
C HIS A 70 -17.47 -3.95 3.61
N LYS A 71 -18.65 -4.57 3.78
CA LYS A 71 -19.51 -4.98 2.68
C LYS A 71 -20.63 -3.98 2.42
N GLN A 72 -21.00 -3.89 1.17
CA GLN A 72 -22.20 -3.21 0.71
C GLN A 72 -23.43 -4.15 0.69
N LEU A 73 -24.61 -3.63 0.31
CA LEU A 73 -25.88 -4.37 0.30
C LEU A 73 -25.83 -5.66 -0.51
N ASN A 74 -25.05 -5.72 -1.58
CA ASN A 74 -24.90 -6.90 -2.45
C ASN A 74 -23.89 -7.92 -1.91
N ASN A 75 -23.52 -7.84 -0.63
CA ASN A 75 -22.58 -8.72 0.04
C ASN A 75 -21.13 -8.72 -0.55
N ALA A 76 -20.81 -7.82 -1.46
CA ALA A 76 -19.46 -7.55 -1.93
C ALA A 76 -18.78 -6.46 -1.09
N VAL A 77 -17.45 -6.42 -1.07
CA VAL A 77 -16.70 -5.36 -0.45
C VAL A 77 -17.07 -4.01 -1.09
N HIS A 78 -17.38 -3.01 -0.27
CA HIS A 78 -17.74 -1.69 -0.76
C HIS A 78 -16.57 -1.06 -1.51
N GLY A 79 -16.83 -0.46 -2.68
CA GLY A 79 -15.80 0.16 -3.51
C GLY A 79 -14.99 1.24 -2.77
N GLY A 80 -15.63 2.00 -1.87
CA GLY A 80 -14.94 2.97 -1.01
C GLY A 80 -13.92 2.34 -0.06
N ILE A 81 -14.11 1.10 0.37
CA ILE A 81 -13.12 0.36 1.19
C ILE A 81 -11.91 -0.01 0.33
N LEU A 82 -12.14 -0.46 -0.91
CA LEU A 82 -11.05 -0.75 -1.86
C LEU A 82 -10.27 0.52 -2.23
N ALA A 83 -10.99 1.64 -2.44
CA ALA A 83 -10.36 2.94 -2.70
C ALA A 83 -9.49 3.40 -1.52
N ALA A 84 -10.01 3.31 -0.28
CA ALA A 84 -9.26 3.66 0.92
C ALA A 84 -8.03 2.76 1.13
N LEU A 85 -8.14 1.47 0.80
CA LEU A 85 -7.01 0.53 0.87
C LEU A 85 -5.93 0.88 -0.16
N ALA A 86 -6.33 1.21 -1.41
CA ALA A 86 -5.43 1.64 -2.47
C ALA A 86 -4.74 2.96 -2.11
N ASP A 87 -5.50 3.94 -1.60
CA ASP A 87 -4.97 5.25 -1.18
C ASP A 87 -3.93 5.10 -0.06
N THR A 88 -4.24 4.29 0.94
CA THR A 88 -3.33 4.02 2.05
C THR A 88 -2.05 3.32 1.58
N ALA A 89 -2.16 2.32 0.70
CA ALA A 89 -1.00 1.61 0.15
C ALA A 89 -0.13 2.55 -0.71
N GLY A 90 -0.76 3.34 -1.59
CA GLY A 90 -0.10 4.35 -2.42
C GLY A 90 0.63 5.41 -1.58
N ALA A 91 -0.02 5.92 -0.53
CA ALA A 91 0.57 6.89 0.38
C ALA A 91 1.81 6.33 1.09
N ILE A 92 1.74 5.08 1.59
CA ILE A 92 2.92 4.45 2.23
C ILE A 92 4.04 4.28 1.22
N ALA A 93 3.78 3.78 0.01
CA ALA A 93 4.78 3.69 -1.04
C ALA A 93 5.41 5.05 -1.33
N ALA A 94 4.61 6.12 -1.45
CA ALA A 94 5.08 7.49 -1.67
C ALA A 94 5.95 7.99 -0.51
N TYR A 95 5.54 7.79 0.75
CA TYR A 95 6.33 8.17 1.93
C TYR A 95 7.71 7.54 1.99
N THR A 96 7.91 6.38 1.36
CA THR A 96 9.23 5.73 1.30
C THR A 96 10.22 6.44 0.37
N THR A 97 9.75 7.37 -0.47
CA THR A 97 10.56 8.06 -1.49
C THR A 97 10.77 9.54 -1.24
N VAL A 98 10.21 10.07 -0.16
CA VAL A 98 10.34 11.48 0.22
C VAL A 98 11.14 11.66 1.51
N PRO A 99 11.73 12.83 1.75
CA PRO A 99 12.47 13.09 2.98
C PRO A 99 11.60 12.90 4.24
N ALA A 100 12.23 12.48 5.34
CA ALA A 100 11.55 12.37 6.63
C ALA A 100 10.98 13.73 7.06
N GLY A 101 9.77 13.71 7.61
CA GLY A 101 9.07 14.92 8.07
C GLY A 101 8.21 15.61 7.00
N VAL A 102 8.31 15.21 5.72
CA VAL A 102 7.40 15.71 4.69
C VAL A 102 6.03 15.10 4.89
N ALA A 103 5.00 15.94 4.99
CA ALA A 103 3.62 15.50 4.99
C ALA A 103 3.12 15.41 3.54
N LEU A 104 2.50 14.29 3.19
CA LEU A 104 1.86 14.09 1.89
C LEU A 104 0.33 14.15 2.04
N ALA A 105 -0.32 14.73 1.04
CA ALA A 105 -1.77 14.69 0.88
C ALA A 105 -2.13 14.10 -0.47
N THR A 106 -3.18 13.31 -0.52
CA THR A 106 -3.74 12.78 -1.77
C THR A 106 -4.36 13.92 -2.55
N ILE A 107 -3.90 14.14 -3.77
CA ILE A 107 -4.44 15.14 -4.70
C ILE A 107 -5.52 14.52 -5.57
N GLU A 108 -5.26 13.30 -6.04
CA GLU A 108 -6.15 12.58 -6.93
C GLU A 108 -6.04 11.08 -6.70
N LEU A 109 -7.16 10.40 -6.82
CA LEU A 109 -7.26 8.95 -6.89
C LEU A 109 -8.24 8.59 -8.01
N LYS A 110 -7.76 7.87 -9.00
CA LYS A 110 -8.58 7.25 -10.02
C LYS A 110 -8.50 5.73 -9.84
N ILE A 111 -9.65 5.07 -9.70
CA ILE A 111 -9.71 3.61 -9.51
C ILE A 111 -10.69 2.98 -10.52
N ASN A 112 -10.31 1.82 -11.04
CA ASN A 112 -11.18 0.93 -11.81
C ASN A 112 -11.44 -0.32 -10.97
N TYR A 113 -12.71 -0.64 -10.76
CA TYR A 113 -13.16 -1.87 -10.15
C TYR A 113 -13.38 -2.89 -11.26
N LEU A 114 -12.68 -4.02 -11.20
CA LEU A 114 -12.63 -5.03 -12.25
C LEU A 114 -13.42 -6.27 -11.87
N GLU A 115 -13.32 -6.67 -10.59
CA GLU A 115 -13.99 -7.85 -10.06
C GLU A 115 -14.61 -7.58 -8.69
N ALA A 116 -15.76 -8.18 -8.43
CA ALA A 116 -16.44 -8.08 -7.14
C ALA A 116 -15.81 -9.03 -6.12
N VAL A 117 -15.40 -8.50 -4.98
CA VAL A 117 -14.81 -9.28 -3.88
C VAL A 117 -15.88 -9.59 -2.84
N ALA A 118 -16.26 -10.85 -2.69
CA ALA A 118 -17.27 -11.27 -1.73
C ALA A 118 -16.73 -11.45 -0.30
N GLY A 119 -15.42 -11.65 -0.12
CA GLY A 119 -14.82 -11.86 1.19
C GLY A 119 -13.45 -12.53 1.15
N GLY A 120 -12.95 -12.87 2.33
CA GLY A 120 -11.60 -13.41 2.51
C GLY A 120 -10.56 -12.31 2.64
N ARG A 121 -9.29 -12.66 2.49
CA ARG A 121 -8.20 -11.69 2.52
C ARG A 121 -8.03 -11.03 1.17
N ILE A 122 -7.96 -9.71 1.15
CA ILE A 122 -7.56 -8.91 -0.01
C ILE A 122 -6.20 -8.27 0.27
N ARG A 123 -5.44 -8.03 -0.80
CA ARG A 123 -4.12 -7.43 -0.74
C ARG A 123 -4.01 -6.28 -1.73
N ALA A 124 -3.52 -5.14 -1.27
CA ALA A 124 -3.18 -4.00 -2.12
C ALA A 124 -1.67 -3.91 -2.26
N GLU A 125 -1.17 -3.86 -3.48
CA GLU A 125 0.23 -3.70 -3.83
C GLU A 125 0.43 -2.38 -4.56
N ALA A 126 1.15 -1.46 -3.92
CA ALA A 126 1.42 -0.14 -4.48
C ALA A 126 2.89 0.00 -4.85
N LYS A 127 3.13 0.70 -5.96
CA LYS A 127 4.47 1.14 -6.34
C LYS A 127 4.48 2.58 -6.82
N VAL A 128 5.58 3.28 -6.52
CA VAL A 128 5.86 4.61 -7.05
C VAL A 128 6.26 4.49 -8.51
N LEU A 129 5.58 5.24 -9.37
CA LEU A 129 5.92 5.39 -10.78
C LEU A 129 6.89 6.54 -10.99
N ARG A 130 6.72 7.63 -10.22
CA ARG A 130 7.58 8.80 -10.29
C ARG A 130 7.53 9.61 -9.00
N THR A 131 8.68 10.00 -8.49
CA THR A 131 8.83 11.07 -7.50
C THR A 131 9.36 12.30 -8.23
N GLY A 132 8.51 13.32 -8.36
CA GLY A 132 8.84 14.61 -8.96
C GLY A 132 9.13 15.67 -7.91
N ARG A 133 9.32 16.90 -8.36
CA ARG A 133 9.59 18.05 -7.47
C ARG A 133 8.42 18.37 -6.53
N ASN A 134 7.19 18.25 -7.03
CA ASN A 134 5.97 18.67 -6.30
C ASN A 134 5.03 17.50 -6.02
N PHE A 135 5.12 16.40 -6.77
CA PHE A 135 4.19 15.29 -6.74
C PHE A 135 4.91 13.95 -6.77
N VAL A 136 4.29 12.98 -6.09
CA VAL A 136 4.61 11.56 -6.23
C VAL A 136 3.42 10.89 -6.90
N VAL A 137 3.68 10.16 -7.98
CA VAL A 137 2.67 9.37 -8.68
C VAL A 137 2.89 7.90 -8.35
N THR A 138 1.82 7.23 -7.93
CA THR A 138 1.84 5.80 -7.62
C THR A 138 0.75 5.06 -8.38
N GLU A 139 0.95 3.78 -8.63
CA GLU A 139 -0.14 2.87 -8.98
C GLU A 139 -0.35 1.86 -7.86
N CYS A 140 -1.56 1.34 -7.77
CA CYS A 140 -1.93 0.29 -6.82
C CYS A 140 -2.81 -0.75 -7.49
N GLU A 141 -2.48 -2.01 -7.26
CA GLU A 141 -3.26 -3.18 -7.66
C GLU A 141 -3.85 -3.85 -6.42
N ILE A 142 -5.13 -4.21 -6.48
CA ILE A 142 -5.81 -4.91 -5.40
C ILE A 142 -6.18 -6.30 -5.88
N PHE A 143 -5.72 -7.29 -5.14
CA PHE A 143 -5.96 -8.70 -5.43
C PHE A 143 -6.89 -9.32 -4.40
N ASP A 144 -7.76 -10.20 -4.86
CA ASP A 144 -8.59 -11.03 -3.99
C ASP A 144 -7.80 -12.21 -3.38
N ARG A 145 -8.47 -13.03 -2.56
CA ARG A 145 -7.87 -14.21 -1.90
C ARG A 145 -7.36 -15.28 -2.87
N LYS A 146 -7.79 -15.24 -4.14
CA LYS A 146 -7.36 -16.19 -5.19
C LYS A 146 -6.24 -15.62 -6.05
N GLY A 147 -5.83 -14.36 -5.80
CA GLY A 147 -4.84 -13.66 -6.61
C GLY A 147 -5.42 -13.02 -7.87
N MET A 148 -6.76 -12.92 -7.99
CA MET A 148 -7.41 -12.22 -9.11
C MET A 148 -7.34 -10.72 -8.88
N LEU A 149 -7.03 -9.97 -9.94
CA LEU A 149 -6.98 -8.50 -9.91
C LEU A 149 -8.41 -7.94 -9.79
N ALA A 150 -8.75 -7.47 -8.59
CA ALA A 150 -10.07 -6.94 -8.26
C ALA A 150 -10.21 -5.44 -8.56
N ALA A 151 -9.14 -4.66 -8.40
CA ALA A 151 -9.14 -3.25 -8.75
C ALA A 151 -7.73 -2.76 -9.10
N LYS A 152 -7.67 -1.70 -9.92
CA LYS A 152 -6.42 -0.97 -10.21
C LYS A 152 -6.63 0.52 -10.05
N ALA A 153 -5.69 1.19 -9.38
CA ALA A 153 -5.72 2.61 -9.11
C ALA A 153 -4.45 3.32 -9.59
N LEU A 154 -4.62 4.58 -9.96
CA LEU A 154 -3.55 5.56 -10.16
C LEU A 154 -3.78 6.70 -9.18
N LEU A 155 -2.71 7.11 -8.47
CA LEU A 155 -2.82 8.10 -7.41
C LEU A 155 -1.73 9.15 -7.54
N THR A 156 -2.06 10.38 -7.17
CA THR A 156 -1.14 11.50 -7.10
C THR A 156 -1.12 12.06 -5.68
N PHE A 157 0.07 12.18 -5.11
CA PHE A 157 0.30 12.78 -3.80
C PHE A 157 1.12 14.04 -3.96
N GLY A 158 0.76 15.08 -3.21
CA GLY A 158 1.49 16.34 -3.15
C GLY A 158 2.02 16.61 -1.75
N ALA A 159 3.10 17.38 -1.63
CA ALA A 159 3.57 17.85 -0.34
C ALA A 159 2.56 18.82 0.28
N ALA A 160 2.12 18.54 1.50
CA ALA A 160 1.24 19.42 2.26
C ALA A 160 2.07 20.51 2.96
N GLY A 161 1.50 21.71 3.11
CA GLY A 161 2.12 22.78 3.90
C GLY A 161 3.30 23.49 3.24
N GLY A 162 3.41 23.46 1.90
CA GLY A 162 4.45 24.21 1.17
C GLY A 162 5.84 23.55 1.17
N TYR A 163 5.96 22.29 1.58
CA TYR A 163 7.21 21.54 1.51
C TYR A 163 7.56 21.17 0.06
N SER A 164 8.84 21.21 -0.27
CA SER A 164 9.36 20.60 -1.51
C SER A 164 9.68 19.12 -1.28
N LEU A 165 9.37 18.27 -2.26
CA LEU A 165 9.69 16.84 -2.25
C LEU A 165 11.16 16.56 -2.59
N GLN A 166 11.88 17.55 -3.08
CA GLN A 166 13.31 17.45 -3.39
C GLN A 166 14.09 18.42 -2.50
N LYS A 167 15.23 17.93 -1.99
CA LYS A 167 16.26 18.77 -1.41
C LYS A 167 17.10 19.42 -2.50
#